data_3c83104e6701c40918d1716d0a897c6b
#
_entry.id   3c83104e6701c40918d1716d0a897c6b
#
_cell.length_a   1.000
_cell.length_b   1.000
_cell.length_c   1.000
_cell.angle_alpha   90.00
_cell.angle_beta   90.00
_cell.angle_gamma   90.00
#
_symmetry.space_group_name_H-M   'P 1'
#
loop_
_entity.id
_entity.type
_entity.pdbx_description
1 polymer ?
#
loop_
_entity_poly.entity_id
_entity_poly.type
_entity_poly.pdbx_seq_one_letter_code
_entity_poly.pdbx_strand_id
1 'polypeptide(L)'
;MAIAVATQTPLIGQSPTVAPSGLVKAPTIQPPPAGEIEIVPVRGNIYALMGAGANIIASVGPDGVLLVDAGTAGMTDKIVAALAQLQREFSARNEPKPPGWGAETRSSVVDRHILAPPKPIRYIVNTGPTADHVGGNEKLRNAGRTFTGGNVAGDIRDSGEGAAILAHENVLVRLGHAAEGQPSPPADALPTDTYFTDYYKLSHFFNGEGVQLLHMPKANTDGDSIVYFRGSDVIALGDLMATESYPTFDVEKGGSINGVIDGLNAVLDLAITEFRLEGGTMMVPGHGRLVDSGDVAYYRDMLTIIRDRIQDMVSKEMTLDEVKAAKPTADYDTEYGNTPGWTSAMFIEAVYKSLGGGRTPPRPARAPARKGGQR
;
A
#
# COMPACT_ATOMS: atom_id res chain seq x y z
N MET A 1 81.89 34.17 -16.87
CA MET A 1 80.75 33.51 -17.48
C MET A 1 79.97 32.82 -16.34
N ALA A 2 78.92 33.47 -15.78
CA ALA A 2 78.16 33.00 -14.62
C ALA A 2 76.80 32.54 -15.17
N ILE A 3 76.51 31.24 -14.89
CA ILE A 3 75.26 30.59 -15.28
C ILE A 3 74.26 30.83 -14.14
N ALA A 4 73.19 31.56 -14.40
CA ALA A 4 72.08 31.74 -13.47
C ALA A 4 71.14 30.54 -13.62
N VAL A 5 70.95 29.80 -12.51
CA VAL A 5 69.93 28.75 -12.43
C VAL A 5 68.64 29.38 -11.92
N ALA A 6 67.62 29.40 -12.78
CA ALA A 6 66.27 29.84 -12.40
C ALA A 6 65.51 28.66 -11.76
N THR A 7 65.20 28.81 -10.50
CA THR A 7 64.29 27.91 -9.75
C THR A 7 62.87 28.25 -10.10
N GLN A 8 62.17 27.33 -10.80
CA GLN A 8 60.70 27.40 -11.02
C GLN A 8 60.00 26.86 -9.77
N THR A 9 59.20 27.73 -9.12
CA THR A 9 58.23 27.37 -8.08
C THR A 9 57.00 26.70 -8.75
N PRO A 10 56.52 25.55 -8.26
CA PRO A 10 55.31 24.95 -8.87
C PRO A 10 54.09 25.80 -8.47
N LEU A 11 53.31 26.21 -9.46
CA LEU A 11 51.97 26.79 -9.31
C LEU A 11 51.05 25.71 -8.72
N ILE A 12 50.67 25.87 -7.48
CA ILE A 12 49.59 25.12 -6.86
C ILE A 12 48.32 25.51 -7.58
N GLY A 13 47.79 24.57 -8.38
CA GLY A 13 46.52 24.75 -9.11
C GLY A 13 45.39 25.01 -8.10
N GLN A 14 44.75 26.16 -8.20
CA GLN A 14 43.49 26.41 -7.53
C GLN A 14 42.43 25.49 -8.15
N SER A 15 41.87 24.61 -7.33
CA SER A 15 40.69 23.83 -7.71
C SER A 15 39.57 24.80 -8.09
N PRO A 16 38.86 24.60 -9.22
CA PRO A 16 37.75 25.44 -9.55
C PRO A 16 36.69 25.30 -8.43
N THR A 17 36.35 26.40 -7.81
CA THR A 17 35.19 26.51 -6.93
C THR A 17 33.95 26.24 -7.79
N VAL A 18 33.43 25.03 -7.73
CA VAL A 18 32.10 24.71 -8.27
C VAL A 18 31.13 25.51 -7.41
N ALA A 19 30.54 26.53 -8.01
CA ALA A 19 29.42 27.22 -7.39
C ALA A 19 28.35 26.17 -7.02
N PRO A 20 27.72 26.22 -5.85
CA PRO A 20 26.66 25.30 -5.53
C PRO A 20 25.59 25.44 -6.62
N SER A 21 25.42 24.39 -7.42
CA SER A 21 24.30 24.30 -8.36
C SER A 21 23.05 24.52 -7.52
N GLY A 22 22.32 25.59 -7.79
CA GLY A 22 21.08 25.88 -7.10
C GLY A 22 20.25 24.61 -7.14
N LEU A 23 19.88 24.10 -5.98
CA LEU A 23 18.98 22.96 -5.85
C LEU A 23 17.76 23.30 -6.71
N VAL A 24 17.63 22.65 -7.86
CA VAL A 24 16.41 22.71 -8.66
C VAL A 24 15.35 22.14 -7.73
N LYS A 25 14.48 23.04 -7.23
CA LYS A 25 13.37 22.62 -6.37
C LYS A 25 12.61 21.55 -7.14
N ALA A 26 12.57 20.35 -6.61
CA ALA A 26 11.80 19.27 -7.23
C ALA A 26 10.39 19.80 -7.50
N PRO A 27 9.80 19.50 -8.67
CA PRO A 27 8.44 19.93 -8.95
C PRO A 27 7.54 19.44 -7.81
N THR A 28 6.79 20.35 -7.21
CA THR A 28 5.81 19.99 -6.20
C THR A 28 4.73 19.19 -6.91
N ILE A 29 4.70 17.88 -6.68
CA ILE A 29 3.62 17.02 -7.17
C ILE A 29 2.39 17.42 -6.36
N GLN A 30 1.39 17.99 -7.04
CA GLN A 30 0.13 18.32 -6.39
C GLN A 30 -0.79 17.10 -6.46
N PRO A 31 -1.52 16.80 -5.37
CA PRO A 31 -2.54 15.76 -5.43
C PRO A 31 -3.60 16.13 -6.48
N PRO A 32 -4.29 15.13 -7.08
CA PRO A 32 -5.35 15.40 -8.02
C PRO A 32 -6.44 16.27 -7.39
N PRO A 33 -7.13 17.11 -8.19
CA PRO A 33 -8.25 17.90 -7.69
C PRO A 33 -9.28 17.01 -6.96
N ALA A 34 -9.85 17.54 -5.90
CA ALA A 34 -10.83 16.79 -5.11
C ALA A 34 -11.97 16.26 -5.99
N GLY A 35 -12.21 14.96 -5.91
CA GLY A 35 -13.24 14.29 -6.69
C GLY A 35 -12.85 13.96 -8.14
N GLU A 36 -11.59 14.05 -8.51
CA GLU A 36 -11.06 13.54 -9.79
C GLU A 36 -10.15 12.34 -9.55
N ILE A 37 -9.99 11.50 -10.57
CA ILE A 37 -9.04 10.38 -10.55
C ILE A 37 -7.92 10.67 -11.53
N GLU A 38 -6.70 10.64 -11.01
CA GLU A 38 -5.50 10.65 -11.82
C GLU A 38 -5.03 9.22 -12.07
N ILE A 39 -4.78 8.87 -13.34
CA ILE A 39 -4.23 7.58 -13.74
C ILE A 39 -2.71 7.73 -13.86
N VAL A 40 -1.97 7.13 -12.96
CA VAL A 40 -0.50 7.17 -12.93
C VAL A 40 0.06 5.83 -13.37
N PRO A 41 0.80 5.74 -14.48
CA PRO A 41 1.51 4.52 -14.84
C PRO A 41 2.59 4.21 -13.79
N VAL A 42 2.59 3.00 -13.26
CA VAL A 42 3.63 2.55 -12.30
C VAL A 42 4.70 1.76 -13.04
N ARG A 43 4.34 0.60 -13.58
CA ARG A 43 5.27 -0.22 -14.38
C ARG A 43 4.49 -1.25 -15.20
N GLY A 44 4.88 -1.40 -16.49
CA GLY A 44 4.24 -2.39 -17.36
C GLY A 44 2.75 -2.15 -17.52
N ASN A 45 1.95 -3.07 -17.04
CA ASN A 45 0.49 -3.00 -17.04
C ASN A 45 -0.12 -2.68 -15.66
N ILE A 46 0.71 -2.20 -14.74
CA ILE A 46 0.31 -1.75 -13.40
C ILE A 46 0.16 -0.24 -13.40
N TYR A 47 -0.99 0.23 -12.92
CA TYR A 47 -1.36 1.64 -12.79
C TYR A 47 -1.82 1.94 -11.38
N ALA A 48 -1.59 3.16 -10.91
CA ALA A 48 -2.20 3.71 -9.71
C ALA A 48 -3.33 4.66 -10.11
N LEU A 49 -4.48 4.53 -9.47
CA LEU A 49 -5.62 5.44 -9.57
C LEU A 49 -5.64 6.28 -8.31
N MET A 50 -5.21 7.53 -8.40
CA MET A 50 -5.09 8.46 -7.28
C MET A 50 -6.33 9.36 -7.19
N GLY A 51 -6.72 9.75 -5.97
CA GLY A 51 -7.88 10.63 -5.74
C GLY A 51 -9.18 9.90 -5.43
N ALA A 52 -9.14 8.58 -5.29
CA ALA A 52 -10.32 7.76 -4.97
C ALA A 52 -10.63 7.64 -3.46
N GLY A 53 -9.93 8.36 -2.61
CA GLY A 53 -9.80 8.17 -1.17
C GLY A 53 -8.41 7.60 -0.92
N ALA A 54 -8.28 6.29 -0.74
CA ALA A 54 -6.99 5.62 -0.86
C ALA A 54 -6.56 5.46 -2.33
N ASN A 55 -5.26 5.28 -2.58
CA ASN A 55 -4.75 4.91 -3.89
C ASN A 55 -5.17 3.49 -4.24
N ILE A 56 -5.68 3.31 -5.45
CA ILE A 56 -6.06 1.99 -5.97
C ILE A 56 -5.01 1.55 -6.98
N ILE A 57 -4.57 0.31 -6.91
CA ILE A 57 -3.70 -0.25 -7.94
C ILE A 57 -4.54 -1.09 -8.89
N ALA A 58 -4.33 -0.90 -10.19
CA ALA A 58 -4.97 -1.66 -11.25
C ALA A 58 -3.93 -2.40 -12.10
N SER A 59 -4.01 -3.73 -12.12
CA SER A 59 -3.36 -4.55 -13.14
C SER A 59 -4.35 -4.77 -14.28
N VAL A 60 -4.01 -4.28 -15.48
CA VAL A 60 -4.89 -4.30 -16.65
C VAL A 60 -4.25 -5.11 -17.78
N GLY A 61 -4.87 -6.18 -18.20
CA GLY A 61 -4.26 -7.06 -19.20
C GLY A 61 -5.23 -8.08 -19.82
N PRO A 62 -4.67 -9.13 -20.48
CA PRO A 62 -5.47 -10.09 -21.24
C PRO A 62 -6.40 -10.94 -20.34
N ASP A 63 -6.11 -11.12 -19.08
CA ASP A 63 -6.95 -11.88 -18.15
C ASP A 63 -8.09 -11.03 -17.56
N GLY A 64 -8.00 -9.72 -17.68
CA GLY A 64 -8.95 -8.76 -17.13
C GLY A 64 -8.27 -7.73 -16.23
N VAL A 65 -9.03 -7.24 -15.25
CA VAL A 65 -8.57 -6.27 -14.27
C VAL A 65 -8.52 -6.92 -12.90
N LEU A 66 -7.37 -6.75 -12.21
CA LEU A 66 -7.24 -6.97 -10.78
C LEU A 66 -7.03 -5.61 -10.13
N LEU A 67 -7.84 -5.31 -9.13
CA LEU A 67 -7.72 -4.12 -8.31
C LEU A 67 -7.11 -4.48 -6.96
N VAL A 68 -6.25 -3.60 -6.44
CA VAL A 68 -5.91 -3.56 -5.03
C VAL A 68 -6.58 -2.33 -4.46
N ASP A 69 -7.49 -2.57 -3.53
CA ASP A 69 -8.45 -1.65 -2.95
C ASP A 69 -9.55 -1.15 -3.90
N ALA A 70 -10.56 -0.54 -3.31
CA ALA A 70 -11.81 -0.19 -4.00
C ALA A 70 -12.15 1.32 -3.89
N GLY A 71 -11.37 2.08 -3.15
CA GLY A 71 -11.64 3.49 -2.92
C GLY A 71 -12.91 3.75 -2.11
N THR A 72 -13.28 5.01 -1.99
CA THR A 72 -14.53 5.42 -1.33
C THR A 72 -15.75 5.13 -2.21
N ALA A 73 -16.89 4.85 -1.60
CA ALA A 73 -18.14 4.54 -2.30
C ALA A 73 -18.57 5.63 -3.32
N GLY A 74 -18.29 6.90 -3.00
CA GLY A 74 -18.65 8.03 -3.87
C GLY A 74 -17.81 8.16 -5.14
N MET A 75 -16.65 7.49 -5.21
CA MET A 75 -15.73 7.57 -6.35
C MET A 75 -15.89 6.42 -7.35
N THR A 76 -16.75 5.44 -7.07
CA THR A 76 -16.85 4.19 -7.85
C THR A 76 -17.11 4.41 -9.33
N ASP A 77 -18.03 5.31 -9.70
CA ASP A 77 -18.35 5.57 -11.10
C ASP A 77 -17.15 6.14 -11.87
N LYS A 78 -16.32 6.96 -11.19
CA LYS A 78 -15.09 7.50 -11.77
C LYS A 78 -13.99 6.44 -11.87
N ILE A 79 -13.91 5.54 -10.90
CA ILE A 79 -13.01 4.38 -10.96
C ILE A 79 -13.36 3.50 -12.16
N VAL A 80 -14.65 3.16 -12.35
CA VAL A 80 -15.11 2.38 -13.51
C VAL A 80 -14.79 3.08 -14.83
N ALA A 81 -14.98 4.40 -14.90
CA ALA A 81 -14.63 5.18 -16.09
C ALA A 81 -13.12 5.17 -16.39
N ALA A 82 -12.28 5.31 -15.36
CA ALA A 82 -10.80 5.23 -15.47
C ALA A 82 -10.36 3.84 -15.94
N LEU A 83 -10.94 2.77 -15.39
CA LEU A 83 -10.67 1.40 -15.83
C LEU A 83 -11.09 1.17 -17.28
N ALA A 84 -12.23 1.68 -17.70
CA ALA A 84 -12.67 1.59 -19.08
C ALA A 84 -11.73 2.34 -20.04
N GLN A 85 -11.15 3.45 -19.61
CA GLN A 85 -10.10 4.15 -20.36
C GLN A 85 -8.87 3.28 -20.51
N LEU A 86 -8.32 2.75 -19.40
CA LEU A 86 -7.15 1.88 -19.41
C LEU A 86 -7.33 0.64 -20.27
N GLN A 87 -8.50 0.02 -20.22
CA GLN A 87 -8.80 -1.14 -21.07
C GLN A 87 -8.84 -0.81 -22.56
N ARG A 88 -9.38 0.36 -22.94
CA ARG A 88 -9.32 0.84 -24.33
C ARG A 88 -7.90 1.08 -24.78
N GLU A 89 -7.10 1.74 -23.95
CA GLU A 89 -5.67 1.99 -24.25
C GLU A 89 -4.87 0.70 -24.36
N PHE A 90 -5.12 -0.26 -23.48
CA PHE A 90 -4.51 -1.58 -23.54
C PHE A 90 -4.87 -2.30 -24.85
N SER A 91 -6.13 -2.31 -25.22
CA SER A 91 -6.62 -2.94 -26.45
C SER A 91 -5.99 -2.27 -27.69
N ALA A 92 -5.92 -0.94 -27.73
CA ALA A 92 -5.32 -0.21 -28.84
C ALA A 92 -3.81 -0.47 -28.99
N ARG A 93 -3.07 -0.61 -27.89
CA ARG A 93 -1.63 -0.95 -27.91
C ARG A 93 -1.37 -2.37 -28.41
N ASN A 94 -2.32 -3.26 -28.20
CA ASN A 94 -2.22 -4.67 -28.56
C ASN A 94 -3.03 -5.02 -29.81
N GLU A 95 -3.40 -4.02 -30.63
CA GLU A 95 -4.00 -4.28 -31.92
C GLU A 95 -3.12 -5.25 -32.72
N PRO A 96 -3.73 -6.31 -33.31
CA PRO A 96 -2.97 -7.25 -34.12
C PRO A 96 -2.32 -6.51 -35.30
N LYS A 97 -1.01 -6.60 -35.38
CA LYS A 97 -0.32 -6.14 -36.60
C LYS A 97 -0.84 -6.94 -37.79
N PRO A 98 -1.01 -6.32 -38.98
CA PRO A 98 -1.37 -7.07 -40.17
C PRO A 98 -0.44 -8.26 -40.33
N PRO A 99 -0.96 -9.44 -40.71
CA PRO A 99 -0.18 -10.67 -40.77
C PRO A 99 1.05 -10.49 -41.69
N GLY A 100 2.22 -10.75 -41.14
CA GLY A 100 3.46 -10.84 -41.91
C GLY A 100 3.44 -12.09 -42.81
N TRP A 101 4.09 -12.01 -43.97
CA TRP A 101 4.14 -13.11 -44.92
C TRP A 101 4.72 -14.38 -44.28
N GLY A 102 3.97 -15.46 -44.25
CA GLY A 102 4.44 -16.82 -43.93
C GLY A 102 4.36 -17.23 -42.44
N ALA A 103 3.86 -16.42 -41.55
CA ALA A 103 3.95 -16.72 -40.12
C ALA A 103 2.64 -17.20 -39.45
N GLU A 104 1.50 -17.15 -40.13
CA GLU A 104 0.21 -17.33 -39.42
C GLU A 104 -0.77 -18.23 -40.17
N THR A 105 -1.43 -19.09 -39.43
CA THR A 105 -2.56 -19.88 -39.93
C THR A 105 -3.79 -19.01 -40.14
N ARG A 106 -4.68 -19.40 -41.07
CA ARG A 106 -5.93 -18.69 -41.31
C ARG A 106 -6.80 -18.56 -40.04
N SER A 107 -6.69 -19.50 -39.13
CA SER A 107 -7.41 -19.51 -37.86
C SER A 107 -6.90 -18.40 -36.93
N SER A 108 -5.57 -18.25 -36.78
CA SER A 108 -4.97 -17.20 -35.93
C SER A 108 -5.19 -15.79 -36.48
N VAL A 109 -5.39 -15.64 -37.79
CA VAL A 109 -5.77 -14.36 -38.42
C VAL A 109 -7.21 -13.98 -38.11
N VAL A 110 -8.14 -14.94 -38.15
CA VAL A 110 -9.56 -14.70 -37.86
C VAL A 110 -9.76 -14.31 -36.39
N ASP A 111 -9.07 -14.99 -35.47
CA ASP A 111 -9.17 -14.69 -34.02
C ASP A 111 -8.61 -13.30 -33.65
N ARG A 112 -7.68 -12.78 -34.44
CA ARG A 112 -7.10 -11.45 -34.21
C ARG A 112 -7.96 -10.29 -34.72
N HIS A 113 -8.83 -10.54 -35.68
CA HIS A 113 -9.76 -9.51 -36.20
C HIS A 113 -10.99 -9.32 -35.34
N ILE A 114 -11.27 -10.24 -34.44
CA ILE A 114 -12.31 -10.04 -33.42
C ILE A 114 -11.69 -9.27 -32.28
N LEU A 115 -11.93 -7.97 -32.24
CA LEU A 115 -11.64 -7.16 -31.06
C LEU A 115 -12.34 -7.80 -29.86
N ALA A 116 -11.58 -8.49 -29.04
CA ALA A 116 -12.14 -9.04 -27.82
C ALA A 116 -12.72 -7.89 -26.99
N PRO A 117 -13.95 -8.03 -26.49
CA PRO A 117 -14.53 -7.00 -25.63
C PRO A 117 -13.62 -6.76 -24.45
N PRO A 118 -13.63 -5.55 -23.86
CA PRO A 118 -12.86 -5.25 -22.67
C PRO A 118 -13.10 -6.32 -21.60
N LYS A 119 -12.02 -6.84 -21.03
CA LYS A 119 -12.12 -7.88 -20.01
C LYS A 119 -12.59 -7.25 -18.70
N PRO A 120 -13.50 -7.91 -17.95
CA PRO A 120 -14.06 -7.32 -16.73
C PRO A 120 -13.06 -7.29 -15.57
N ILE A 121 -13.46 -6.61 -14.49
CA ILE A 121 -12.79 -6.75 -13.17
C ILE A 121 -13.00 -8.20 -12.73
N ARG A 122 -11.89 -8.88 -12.43
CA ARG A 122 -11.88 -10.28 -11.97
C ARG A 122 -11.70 -10.39 -10.47
N TYR A 123 -10.78 -9.56 -9.93
CA TYR A 123 -10.42 -9.57 -8.54
C TYR A 123 -10.39 -8.14 -7.98
N ILE A 124 -10.81 -8.03 -6.73
CA ILE A 124 -10.60 -6.88 -5.87
C ILE A 124 -9.89 -7.41 -4.63
N VAL A 125 -8.68 -6.95 -4.36
CA VAL A 125 -7.94 -7.31 -3.16
C VAL A 125 -8.06 -6.16 -2.17
N ASN A 126 -8.61 -6.39 -0.98
CA ASN A 126 -8.64 -5.36 0.05
C ASN A 126 -7.40 -5.48 0.95
N THR A 127 -6.64 -4.40 1.06
CA THR A 127 -5.44 -4.32 1.91
C THR A 127 -5.77 -4.11 3.37
N GLY A 128 -6.93 -3.55 3.70
CA GLY A 128 -7.40 -3.28 5.05
C GLY A 128 -8.91 -3.05 5.10
N PRO A 129 -9.49 -2.86 6.29
CA PRO A 129 -10.93 -2.73 6.49
C PRO A 129 -11.45 -1.29 6.46
N THR A 130 -10.62 -0.28 6.17
CA THR A 130 -10.99 1.14 6.22
C THR A 130 -11.89 1.53 5.05
N ALA A 131 -12.79 2.49 5.27
CA ALA A 131 -13.85 2.82 4.31
C ALA A 131 -13.34 3.37 2.98
N ASP A 132 -12.17 3.96 2.96
CA ASP A 132 -11.50 4.47 1.77
C ASP A 132 -10.76 3.37 0.97
N HIS A 133 -10.61 2.18 1.54
CA HIS A 133 -10.10 0.98 0.86
C HIS A 133 -11.21 0.05 0.38
N VAL A 134 -12.34 -0.03 1.10
CA VAL A 134 -13.40 -1.02 0.81
C VAL A 134 -14.72 -0.40 0.36
N GLY A 135 -14.87 0.92 0.42
CA GLY A 135 -16.15 1.60 0.19
C GLY A 135 -16.75 1.37 -1.20
N GLY A 136 -15.91 1.13 -2.20
CA GLY A 136 -16.32 0.82 -3.57
C GLY A 136 -16.64 -0.65 -3.86
N ASN A 137 -16.39 -1.56 -2.91
CA ASN A 137 -16.47 -3.01 -3.11
C ASN A 137 -17.76 -3.45 -3.82
N GLU A 138 -18.94 -3.10 -3.30
CA GLU A 138 -20.23 -3.53 -3.83
C GLU A 138 -20.39 -3.18 -5.31
N LYS A 139 -20.19 -1.92 -5.66
CA LYS A 139 -20.39 -1.46 -7.03
C LYS A 139 -19.33 -1.99 -7.98
N LEU A 140 -18.06 -2.05 -7.57
CA LEU A 140 -16.97 -2.59 -8.39
C LEU A 140 -17.11 -4.10 -8.58
N ARG A 141 -17.52 -4.84 -7.54
CA ARG A 141 -17.87 -6.26 -7.66
C ARG A 141 -18.96 -6.46 -8.72
N ASN A 142 -20.05 -5.69 -8.64
CA ASN A 142 -21.17 -5.81 -9.56
C ASN A 142 -20.85 -5.34 -10.99
N ALA A 143 -19.85 -4.46 -11.15
CA ALA A 143 -19.31 -4.07 -12.46
C ALA A 143 -18.35 -5.12 -13.05
N GLY A 144 -17.89 -6.08 -12.24
CA GLY A 144 -16.95 -7.13 -12.62
C GLY A 144 -17.62 -8.48 -12.86
N ARG A 145 -16.77 -9.49 -13.13
CA ARG A 145 -17.17 -10.91 -13.23
C ARG A 145 -15.98 -11.80 -12.92
N THR A 146 -16.10 -12.66 -11.94
CA THR A 146 -15.06 -13.64 -11.62
C THR A 146 -14.93 -14.72 -12.70
N PHE A 147 -13.86 -15.49 -12.67
CA PHE A 147 -13.76 -16.69 -13.48
C PHE A 147 -14.75 -17.74 -12.95
N THR A 148 -15.64 -18.23 -13.80
CA THR A 148 -16.37 -19.44 -13.47
C THR A 148 -15.41 -20.62 -13.57
N GLY A 149 -15.14 -21.23 -12.42
CA GLY A 149 -14.16 -22.30 -12.31
C GLY A 149 -14.47 -23.49 -13.23
N GLY A 150 -13.52 -23.85 -14.03
CA GLY A 150 -13.51 -25.05 -14.82
C GLY A 150 -12.91 -24.80 -16.19
N ASN A 151 -11.82 -25.51 -16.50
CA ASN A 151 -11.32 -25.79 -17.84
C ASN A 151 -12.36 -26.59 -18.68
N VAL A 152 -13.62 -26.22 -18.61
CA VAL A 152 -14.61 -26.80 -19.53
C VAL A 152 -14.46 -26.02 -20.81
N ALA A 153 -13.91 -26.68 -21.78
CA ALA A 153 -13.71 -26.19 -23.13
C ALA A 153 -14.97 -25.48 -23.65
N GLY A 154 -14.80 -24.24 -24.04
CA GLY A 154 -15.83 -23.46 -24.73
C GLY A 154 -16.65 -22.62 -23.75
N ASP A 155 -16.63 -21.41 -24.01
CA ASP A 155 -17.61 -20.35 -23.92
C ASP A 155 -18.79 -20.51 -22.91
N ILE A 156 -18.47 -20.99 -21.69
CA ILE A 156 -19.32 -20.69 -20.55
C ILE A 156 -18.98 -19.24 -20.23
N ARG A 157 -19.59 -18.36 -21.01
CA ARG A 157 -19.49 -16.93 -20.83
C ARG A 157 -19.97 -16.62 -19.44
N ASP A 158 -19.04 -16.22 -18.61
CA ASP A 158 -19.25 -15.33 -17.49
C ASP A 158 -20.68 -15.36 -16.89
N SER A 159 -21.12 -16.53 -16.44
CA SER A 159 -22.28 -16.65 -15.55
C SER A 159 -21.89 -16.34 -14.10
N GLY A 160 -20.66 -15.88 -13.87
CA GLY A 160 -20.13 -15.55 -12.56
C GLY A 160 -20.81 -14.32 -11.96
N GLU A 161 -21.05 -14.39 -10.67
CA GLU A 161 -21.70 -13.37 -9.86
C GLU A 161 -20.70 -12.28 -9.44
N GLY A 162 -20.37 -11.34 -10.30
CA GLY A 162 -19.49 -10.21 -9.97
C GLY A 162 -18.02 -10.59 -9.86
N ALA A 163 -17.16 -9.62 -9.51
CA ALA A 163 -15.75 -9.86 -9.22
C ALA A 163 -15.56 -10.59 -7.89
N ALA A 164 -14.51 -11.40 -7.74
CA ALA A 164 -14.15 -11.95 -6.45
C ALA A 164 -13.47 -10.87 -5.58
N ILE A 165 -13.88 -10.75 -4.32
CA ILE A 165 -13.24 -9.87 -3.34
C ILE A 165 -12.38 -10.74 -2.43
N LEU A 166 -11.06 -10.53 -2.45
CA LEU A 166 -10.07 -11.28 -1.70
C LEU A 166 -9.49 -10.40 -0.59
N ALA A 167 -9.44 -10.93 0.64
CA ALA A 167 -8.85 -10.24 1.78
C ALA A 167 -8.34 -11.22 2.84
N HIS A 168 -7.59 -10.73 3.84
CA HIS A 168 -7.34 -11.50 5.05
C HIS A 168 -8.65 -11.71 5.82
N GLU A 169 -8.83 -12.87 6.48
CA GLU A 169 -10.08 -13.19 7.21
C GLU A 169 -10.48 -12.14 8.24
N ASN A 170 -9.50 -11.51 8.89
CA ASN A 170 -9.74 -10.44 9.86
C ASN A 170 -10.42 -9.21 9.22
N VAL A 171 -10.18 -8.92 7.94
CA VAL A 171 -10.92 -7.87 7.21
C VAL A 171 -12.41 -8.25 7.12
N LEU A 172 -12.71 -9.49 6.73
CA LEU A 172 -14.10 -9.98 6.68
C LEU A 172 -14.77 -9.89 8.05
N VAL A 173 -14.08 -10.34 9.11
CA VAL A 173 -14.61 -10.28 10.49
C VAL A 173 -14.93 -8.84 10.88
N ARG A 174 -14.03 -7.89 10.55
CA ARG A 174 -14.24 -6.47 10.91
C ARG A 174 -15.34 -5.80 10.11
N LEU A 175 -15.43 -6.11 8.81
CA LEU A 175 -16.51 -5.60 7.95
C LEU A 175 -17.86 -6.23 8.30
N GLY A 176 -17.88 -7.50 8.70
CA GLY A 176 -19.11 -8.21 9.07
C GLY A 176 -19.73 -7.76 10.40
N HIS A 177 -18.94 -7.12 11.26
CA HIS A 177 -19.43 -6.56 12.52
C HIS A 177 -19.78 -5.08 12.32
N ALA A 178 -21.05 -4.82 12.01
CA ALA A 178 -21.55 -3.44 11.99
C ALA A 178 -21.32 -2.79 13.36
N ALA A 179 -20.89 -1.52 13.37
CA ALA A 179 -20.85 -0.74 14.59
C ALA A 179 -22.27 -0.65 15.18
N GLU A 180 -22.39 -0.60 16.51
CA GLU A 180 -23.67 -0.56 17.20
C GLU A 180 -24.55 0.57 16.63
N GLY A 181 -25.76 0.21 16.17
CA GLY A 181 -26.69 1.15 15.55
C GLY A 181 -26.46 1.44 14.06
N GLN A 182 -25.47 0.83 13.42
CA GLN A 182 -25.25 0.93 11.98
C GLN A 182 -25.83 -0.30 11.25
N PRO A 183 -26.38 -0.15 10.04
CA PRO A 183 -26.81 -1.29 9.25
C PRO A 183 -25.59 -2.15 8.87
N SER A 184 -25.78 -3.47 8.84
CA SER A 184 -24.78 -4.38 8.30
C SER A 184 -24.47 -4.04 6.83
N PRO A 185 -23.21 -4.09 6.39
CA PRO A 185 -22.89 -3.89 4.99
C PRO A 185 -23.60 -4.95 4.11
N PRO A 186 -23.94 -4.61 2.88
CA PRO A 186 -24.53 -5.59 1.95
C PRO A 186 -23.55 -6.73 1.69
N ALA A 187 -24.07 -7.93 1.44
CA ALA A 187 -23.25 -9.12 1.20
C ALA A 187 -22.24 -8.93 0.06
N ASP A 188 -22.63 -8.20 -0.98
CA ASP A 188 -21.80 -7.90 -2.15
C ASP A 188 -20.65 -6.92 -1.85
N ALA A 189 -20.63 -6.28 -0.69
CA ALA A 189 -19.51 -5.45 -0.24
C ALA A 189 -18.47 -6.21 0.57
N LEU A 190 -18.79 -7.45 0.97
CA LEU A 190 -17.93 -8.28 1.81
C LEU A 190 -16.96 -9.13 0.98
N PRO A 191 -15.76 -9.46 1.50
CA PRO A 191 -14.88 -10.44 0.89
C PRO A 191 -15.57 -11.77 0.60
N THR A 192 -15.45 -12.25 -0.64
CA THR A 192 -15.98 -13.56 -1.10
C THR A 192 -14.98 -14.68 -0.87
N ASP A 193 -13.69 -14.32 -0.88
CA ASP A 193 -12.58 -15.23 -0.69
C ASP A 193 -11.66 -14.66 0.41
N THR A 194 -11.30 -15.50 1.38
CA THR A 194 -10.41 -15.07 2.45
C THR A 194 -9.22 -16.00 2.59
N TYR A 195 -8.11 -15.45 3.09
CA TYR A 195 -6.97 -16.23 3.54
C TYR A 195 -6.66 -15.89 5.00
N PHE A 196 -5.97 -16.81 5.69
CA PHE A 196 -5.69 -16.73 7.14
C PHE A 196 -4.23 -17.03 7.50
N THR A 197 -3.38 -17.15 6.49
CA THR A 197 -1.95 -17.41 6.64
C THR A 197 -1.16 -16.12 6.49
N ASP A 198 0.10 -16.11 6.92
CA ASP A 198 0.98 -14.95 6.75
C ASP A 198 1.19 -14.57 5.28
N TYR A 199 0.87 -15.50 4.38
CA TYR A 199 1.16 -15.39 2.98
C TYR A 199 0.11 -16.10 2.13
N TYR A 200 -0.35 -15.44 1.08
CA TYR A 200 -1.25 -16.01 0.07
C TYR A 200 -0.73 -15.68 -1.34
N LYS A 201 -0.95 -16.57 -2.28
CA LYS A 201 -0.58 -16.42 -3.67
C LYS A 201 -1.73 -16.83 -4.56
N LEU A 202 -2.09 -16.00 -5.53
CA LEU A 202 -3.05 -16.40 -6.54
C LEU A 202 -2.61 -17.71 -7.19
N SER A 203 -3.56 -18.65 -7.36
CA SER A 203 -3.29 -20.00 -7.85
C SER A 203 -2.77 -20.07 -9.29
N HIS A 204 -2.92 -18.99 -10.04
CA HIS A 204 -2.47 -18.83 -11.42
C HIS A 204 -1.83 -17.47 -11.61
N PHE A 205 -1.04 -17.32 -12.68
CA PHE A 205 -0.55 -16.01 -13.08
C PHE A 205 -1.70 -15.15 -13.58
N PHE A 206 -1.70 -13.90 -13.19
CA PHE A 206 -2.68 -12.94 -13.63
C PHE A 206 -1.99 -11.85 -14.46
N ASN A 207 -2.48 -11.62 -15.66
CA ASN A 207 -1.85 -10.70 -16.62
C ASN A 207 -0.34 -10.98 -16.85
N GLY A 208 0.04 -12.26 -16.78
CA GLY A 208 1.40 -12.71 -17.04
C GLY A 208 2.34 -12.71 -15.83
N GLU A 209 1.86 -12.37 -14.63
CA GLU A 209 2.71 -12.34 -13.44
C GLU A 209 2.09 -12.99 -12.20
N GLY A 210 2.94 -13.34 -11.25
CA GLY A 210 2.53 -13.88 -9.95
C GLY A 210 2.15 -12.74 -9.00
N VAL A 211 0.96 -12.83 -8.41
CA VAL A 211 0.45 -11.89 -7.42
C VAL A 211 0.49 -12.54 -6.05
N GLN A 212 1.13 -11.88 -5.09
CA GLN A 212 1.31 -12.36 -3.72
C GLN A 212 0.73 -11.35 -2.73
N LEU A 213 0.03 -11.86 -1.73
CA LEU A 213 -0.48 -11.11 -0.60
C LEU A 213 0.32 -11.53 0.64
N LEU A 214 0.80 -10.57 1.40
CA LEU A 214 1.50 -10.81 2.65
C LEU A 214 0.70 -10.12 3.77
N HIS A 215 0.33 -10.89 4.77
CA HIS A 215 -0.34 -10.37 5.95
C HIS A 215 0.62 -9.55 6.81
N MET A 216 0.20 -8.35 7.21
CA MET A 216 0.92 -7.45 8.10
C MET A 216 0.24 -7.42 9.47
N PRO A 217 0.45 -8.44 10.30
CA PRO A 217 -0.24 -8.53 11.57
C PRO A 217 0.13 -7.34 12.45
N LYS A 218 -0.87 -6.74 13.10
CA LYS A 218 -0.69 -5.62 14.02
C LYS A 218 -0.14 -4.33 13.39
N ALA A 219 -0.26 -4.13 12.07
CA ALA A 219 0.11 -2.87 11.44
C ALA A 219 -0.93 -1.78 11.76
N ASN A 220 -1.80 -1.39 10.84
CA ASN A 220 -2.90 -0.45 11.15
C ASN A 220 -4.03 -1.14 11.90
N THR A 221 -4.29 -2.38 11.52
CA THR A 221 -5.21 -3.33 12.18
C THR A 221 -4.56 -4.71 12.23
N ASP A 222 -5.31 -5.71 12.66
CA ASP A 222 -4.90 -7.12 12.59
C ASP A 222 -5.20 -7.78 11.22
N GLY A 223 -5.78 -7.06 10.28
CA GLY A 223 -6.19 -7.58 8.97
C GLY A 223 -5.40 -7.04 7.78
N ASP A 224 -4.42 -6.19 8.02
CA ASP A 224 -3.73 -5.51 6.92
C ASP A 224 -2.88 -6.46 6.07
N SER A 225 -2.80 -6.12 4.80
CA SER A 225 -2.03 -6.88 3.81
C SER A 225 -1.32 -5.94 2.85
N ILE A 226 -0.15 -6.35 2.37
CA ILE A 226 0.48 -5.76 1.19
C ILE A 226 0.33 -6.70 0.00
N VAL A 227 0.36 -6.15 -1.21
CA VAL A 227 0.23 -6.95 -2.45
C VAL A 227 1.48 -6.75 -3.31
N TYR A 228 2.15 -7.85 -3.62
CA TYR A 228 3.37 -7.84 -4.42
C TYR A 228 3.15 -8.43 -5.82
N PHE A 229 3.33 -7.62 -6.84
CA PHE A 229 3.33 -7.97 -8.24
C PHE A 229 4.76 -8.35 -8.66
N ARG A 230 5.03 -9.63 -8.72
CA ARG A 230 6.40 -10.16 -8.84
C ARG A 230 7.08 -9.90 -10.18
N GLY A 231 6.32 -9.92 -11.25
CA GLY A 231 6.86 -9.71 -12.60
C GLY A 231 7.15 -8.24 -12.86
N SER A 232 6.27 -7.37 -12.41
CA SER A 232 6.41 -5.92 -12.54
C SER A 232 7.27 -5.30 -11.43
N ASP A 233 7.63 -6.04 -10.39
CA ASP A 233 8.36 -5.55 -9.22
C ASP A 233 7.70 -4.30 -8.60
N VAL A 234 6.40 -4.43 -8.32
CA VAL A 234 5.55 -3.39 -7.73
C VAL A 234 4.92 -3.91 -6.44
N ILE A 235 4.95 -3.10 -5.37
CA ILE A 235 4.30 -3.42 -4.09
C ILE A 235 3.23 -2.38 -3.79
N ALA A 236 2.01 -2.84 -3.54
CA ALA A 236 0.95 -2.03 -2.93
C ALA A 236 1.09 -2.10 -1.42
N LEU A 237 1.25 -0.96 -0.76
CA LEU A 237 1.52 -0.89 0.68
C LEU A 237 0.25 -0.76 1.54
N GLY A 238 -0.89 -0.40 0.94
CA GLY A 238 -2.07 -0.03 1.71
C GLY A 238 -1.76 1.06 2.74
N ASP A 239 -2.44 1.04 3.86
CA ASP A 239 -2.26 2.01 4.95
C ASP A 239 -0.94 1.88 5.73
N LEU A 240 -0.08 0.91 5.36
CA LEU A 240 1.23 0.76 6.02
C LEU A 240 2.09 2.02 5.89
N MET A 241 1.88 2.81 4.83
CA MET A 241 2.58 4.06 4.59
C MET A 241 1.68 5.11 3.95
N ALA A 242 1.84 6.36 4.41
CA ALA A 242 1.32 7.56 3.77
C ALA A 242 2.45 8.57 3.62
N THR A 243 2.55 9.27 2.48
CA THR A 243 3.69 10.15 2.22
C THR A 243 3.58 11.52 2.85
N GLU A 244 2.40 11.91 3.33
CA GLU A 244 2.10 13.26 3.84
C GLU A 244 1.51 13.25 5.25
N SER A 245 1.46 12.07 5.90
CA SER A 245 0.92 11.93 7.25
C SER A 245 1.64 10.84 8.04
N TYR A 246 1.53 10.94 9.36
CA TYR A 246 1.84 9.80 10.23
C TYR A 246 0.89 8.64 9.93
N PRO A 247 1.34 7.37 10.12
CA PRO A 247 0.48 6.22 9.90
C PRO A 247 -0.71 6.25 10.88
N THR A 248 -1.86 5.93 10.36
CA THR A 248 -3.05 5.68 11.19
C THR A 248 -3.00 4.23 11.64
N PHE A 249 -3.21 3.95 12.92
CA PHE A 249 -3.41 2.59 13.40
C PHE A 249 -4.37 2.56 14.58
N ASP A 250 -5.14 1.50 14.64
CA ASP A 250 -6.20 1.33 15.62
C ASP A 250 -5.79 0.26 16.64
N VAL A 251 -5.40 0.70 17.83
CA VAL A 251 -4.96 -0.20 18.91
C VAL A 251 -6.07 -1.16 19.36
N GLU A 252 -7.35 -0.74 19.29
CA GLU A 252 -8.48 -1.59 19.65
C GLU A 252 -8.73 -2.67 18.60
N LYS A 253 -8.33 -2.40 17.35
CA LYS A 253 -8.38 -3.35 16.27
C LYS A 253 -7.05 -4.10 16.06
N GLY A 254 -6.16 -4.08 17.03
CA GLY A 254 -4.92 -4.83 17.01
C GLY A 254 -3.74 -4.12 16.36
N GLY A 255 -3.90 -2.90 15.86
CA GLY A 255 -2.82 -2.11 15.28
C GLY A 255 -1.81 -1.61 16.32
N SER A 256 -0.58 -1.37 15.88
CA SER A 256 0.49 -0.86 16.76
C SER A 256 1.63 -0.23 15.97
N ILE A 257 2.34 0.70 16.62
CA ILE A 257 3.54 1.30 16.02
C ILE A 257 4.62 0.24 15.69
N ASN A 258 4.78 -0.78 16.54
CA ASN A 258 5.73 -1.86 16.27
C ASN A 258 5.30 -2.68 15.06
N GLY A 259 4.03 -3.01 14.93
CA GLY A 259 3.52 -3.73 13.77
C GLY A 259 3.68 -2.95 12.45
N VAL A 260 3.49 -1.62 12.47
CA VAL A 260 3.78 -0.76 11.31
C VAL A 260 5.27 -0.82 10.95
N ILE A 261 6.17 -0.68 11.94
CA ILE A 261 7.62 -0.76 11.71
C ILE A 261 8.03 -2.15 11.19
N ASP A 262 7.48 -3.21 11.74
CA ASP A 262 7.74 -4.60 11.30
C ASP A 262 7.27 -4.81 9.86
N GLY A 263 6.10 -4.29 9.51
CA GLY A 263 5.57 -4.32 8.14
C GLY A 263 6.48 -3.56 7.15
N LEU A 264 6.95 -2.36 7.52
CA LEU A 264 7.89 -1.61 6.69
C LEU A 264 9.24 -2.33 6.52
N ASN A 265 9.74 -3.02 7.56
CA ASN A 265 10.92 -3.88 7.44
C ASN A 265 10.68 -5.04 6.46
N ALA A 266 9.52 -5.71 6.53
CA ALA A 266 9.16 -6.77 5.59
C ALA A 266 9.11 -6.26 4.14
N VAL A 267 8.58 -5.04 3.91
CA VAL A 267 8.61 -4.39 2.59
C VAL A 267 10.04 -4.16 2.11
N LEU A 268 10.92 -3.65 2.97
CA LEU A 268 12.32 -3.42 2.63
C LEU A 268 13.05 -4.74 2.31
N ASP A 269 12.78 -5.80 3.07
CA ASP A 269 13.34 -7.13 2.80
C ASP A 269 12.90 -7.67 1.43
N LEU A 270 11.64 -7.46 1.04
CA LEU A 270 11.15 -7.80 -0.30
C LEU A 270 11.84 -6.96 -1.39
N ALA A 271 12.13 -5.68 -1.12
CA ALA A 271 12.75 -4.75 -2.05
C ALA A 271 14.26 -4.98 -2.26
N ILE A 272 14.93 -5.79 -1.45
CA ILE A 272 16.38 -6.04 -1.50
C ILE A 272 16.74 -7.27 -2.36
N THR A 273 15.84 -7.82 -3.15
CA THR A 273 16.11 -9.04 -3.93
C THR A 273 17.14 -8.82 -5.05
N GLU A 274 17.87 -9.89 -5.41
CA GLU A 274 18.93 -9.89 -6.44
C GLU A 274 18.41 -9.62 -7.86
N PHE A 275 17.11 -9.78 -8.10
CA PHE A 275 16.48 -9.72 -9.43
C PHE A 275 15.57 -8.50 -9.55
N ARG A 276 16.14 -7.32 -9.37
CA ARG A 276 15.38 -6.07 -9.55
C ARG A 276 15.29 -5.68 -11.00
N LEU A 277 14.14 -5.14 -11.37
CA LEU A 277 14.02 -4.40 -12.61
C LEU A 277 14.80 -3.08 -12.50
N GLU A 278 15.18 -2.54 -13.64
CA GLU A 278 15.84 -1.23 -13.70
C GLU A 278 14.97 -0.17 -13.00
N GLY A 279 15.60 0.62 -12.14
CA GLY A 279 14.91 1.60 -11.29
C GLY A 279 14.45 1.07 -9.92
N GLY A 280 14.71 -0.21 -9.59
CA GLY A 280 14.35 -0.80 -8.29
C GLY A 280 12.86 -1.09 -8.13
N THR A 281 12.46 -1.58 -6.98
CA THR A 281 11.06 -1.87 -6.65
C THR A 281 10.26 -0.57 -6.55
N MET A 282 9.15 -0.48 -7.28
CA MET A 282 8.20 0.62 -7.18
C MET A 282 7.14 0.30 -6.13
N MET A 283 6.80 1.27 -5.30
CA MET A 283 5.84 1.06 -4.22
C MET A 283 4.73 2.10 -4.27
N VAL A 284 3.51 1.64 -4.01
CA VAL A 284 2.31 2.48 -4.01
C VAL A 284 1.75 2.48 -2.60
N PRO A 285 1.91 3.56 -1.84
CA PRO A 285 1.30 3.70 -0.51
C PRO A 285 -0.23 3.87 -0.62
N GLY A 286 -0.95 3.65 0.47
CA GLY A 286 -2.39 3.89 0.51
C GLY A 286 -2.74 5.35 0.26
N HIS A 287 -1.87 6.27 0.68
CA HIS A 287 -2.07 7.71 0.50
C HIS A 287 -0.78 8.41 0.05
N GLY A 288 -0.95 9.38 -0.87
CA GLY A 288 0.13 10.21 -1.37
C GLY A 288 0.79 9.68 -2.64
N ARG A 289 2.04 10.06 -2.89
CA ARG A 289 2.78 9.78 -4.13
C ARG A 289 3.36 8.37 -4.19
N LEU A 290 3.78 7.93 -5.37
CA LEU A 290 4.62 6.75 -5.53
C LEU A 290 5.95 6.91 -4.77
N VAL A 291 6.47 5.81 -4.24
CA VAL A 291 7.69 5.77 -3.43
C VAL A 291 8.63 4.65 -3.86
N ASP A 292 9.87 4.75 -3.41
CA ASP A 292 10.89 3.72 -3.56
C ASP A 292 11.37 3.19 -2.19
N SER A 293 12.37 2.30 -2.20
CA SER A 293 12.92 1.74 -0.97
C SER A 293 13.62 2.78 -0.08
N GLY A 294 14.12 3.87 -0.64
CA GLY A 294 14.72 4.97 0.11
C GLY A 294 13.68 5.74 0.91
N ASP A 295 12.53 6.05 0.29
CA ASP A 295 11.39 6.69 0.95
C ASP A 295 10.86 5.82 2.11
N VAL A 296 10.69 4.51 1.86
CA VAL A 296 10.21 3.56 2.89
C VAL A 296 11.20 3.45 4.04
N ALA A 297 12.50 3.40 3.76
CA ALA A 297 13.53 3.36 4.80
C ALA A 297 13.52 4.63 5.65
N TYR A 298 13.42 5.80 5.02
CA TYR A 298 13.32 7.07 5.74
C TYR A 298 12.08 7.12 6.65
N TYR A 299 10.92 6.73 6.13
CA TYR A 299 9.67 6.70 6.90
C TYR A 299 9.75 5.73 8.08
N ARG A 300 10.30 4.52 7.87
CA ARG A 300 10.54 3.52 8.91
C ARG A 300 11.48 4.05 10.01
N ASP A 301 12.56 4.71 9.62
CA ASP A 301 13.54 5.26 10.57
C ASP A 301 12.94 6.39 11.41
N MET A 302 12.16 7.28 10.79
CA MET A 302 11.38 8.30 11.48
C MET A 302 10.47 7.68 12.56
N LEU A 303 9.68 6.67 12.17
CA LEU A 303 8.76 6.00 13.09
C LEU A 303 9.50 5.29 14.23
N THR A 304 10.66 4.70 13.94
CA THR A 304 11.54 4.06 14.94
C THR A 304 12.03 5.07 15.95
N ILE A 305 12.50 6.24 15.51
CA ILE A 305 12.97 7.32 16.39
C ILE A 305 11.83 7.82 17.29
N ILE A 306 10.65 8.06 16.72
CA ILE A 306 9.49 8.53 17.49
C ILE A 306 9.05 7.46 18.51
N ARG A 307 8.98 6.19 18.07
CA ARG A 307 8.65 5.05 18.93
C ARG A 307 9.61 4.98 20.12
N ASP A 308 10.92 5.06 19.89
CA ASP A 308 11.94 4.95 20.93
C ASP A 308 11.88 6.12 21.93
N ARG A 309 11.64 7.35 21.44
CA ARG A 309 11.41 8.51 22.30
C ARG A 309 10.21 8.31 23.23
N ILE A 310 9.07 7.88 22.66
CA ILE A 310 7.86 7.65 23.46
C ILE A 310 8.02 6.44 24.38
N GLN A 311 8.69 5.38 23.94
CA GLN A 311 8.96 4.21 24.78
C GLN A 311 9.83 4.57 26.01
N ASP A 312 10.82 5.43 25.85
CA ASP A 312 11.62 5.94 26.97
C ASP A 312 10.75 6.73 27.96
N MET A 313 9.85 7.59 27.47
CA MET A 313 8.90 8.34 28.30
C MET A 313 7.90 7.41 29.03
N VAL A 314 7.37 6.39 28.35
CA VAL A 314 6.50 5.37 28.96
C VAL A 314 7.25 4.60 30.06
N SER A 315 8.53 4.25 29.83
CA SER A 315 9.35 3.56 30.83
C SER A 315 9.66 4.41 32.07
N LYS A 316 9.60 5.73 31.93
CA LYS A 316 9.68 6.72 33.02
C LYS A 316 8.33 7.03 33.67
N GLU A 317 7.29 6.26 33.33
CA GLU A 317 5.93 6.43 33.85
C GLU A 317 5.33 7.82 33.61
N MET A 318 5.77 8.52 32.54
CA MET A 318 5.19 9.81 32.17
C MET A 318 3.75 9.64 31.72
N THR A 319 2.91 10.57 32.14
CA THR A 319 1.50 10.63 31.70
C THR A 319 1.38 11.01 30.22
N LEU A 320 0.24 10.71 29.60
CA LEU A 320 0.01 11.09 28.19
C LEU A 320 0.15 12.59 27.96
N ASP A 321 -0.32 13.43 28.89
CA ASP A 321 -0.22 14.89 28.78
C ASP A 321 1.24 15.36 28.83
N GLU A 322 2.07 14.78 29.69
CA GLU A 322 3.52 15.06 29.74
C GLU A 322 4.22 14.63 28.47
N VAL A 323 3.88 13.46 27.91
CA VAL A 323 4.43 12.98 26.62
C VAL A 323 4.03 13.91 25.49
N LYS A 324 2.75 14.35 25.42
CA LYS A 324 2.30 15.32 24.40
C LYS A 324 3.02 16.68 24.56
N ALA A 325 3.23 17.12 25.79
CA ALA A 325 3.94 18.38 26.08
C ALA A 325 5.43 18.32 25.68
N ALA A 326 6.05 17.14 25.75
CA ALA A 326 7.45 16.91 25.33
C ALA A 326 7.64 16.92 23.80
N LYS A 327 6.56 16.87 23.01
CA LYS A 327 6.56 16.92 21.54
C LYS A 327 7.57 15.97 20.87
N PRO A 328 7.51 14.66 21.09
CA PRO A 328 8.49 13.70 20.56
C PRO A 328 8.55 13.64 19.03
N THR A 329 7.56 14.21 18.34
CA THR A 329 7.40 14.24 16.88
C THR A 329 7.85 15.55 16.24
N ALA A 330 8.27 16.56 17.02
CA ALA A 330 8.48 17.95 16.58
C ALA A 330 9.35 18.10 15.32
N ASP A 331 10.37 17.24 15.15
CA ASP A 331 11.28 17.28 13.99
C ASP A 331 10.57 16.94 12.66
N TYR A 332 9.44 16.25 12.73
CA TYR A 332 8.70 15.69 11.59
C TYR A 332 7.31 16.30 11.40
N ASP A 333 6.82 17.09 12.36
CA ASP A 333 5.45 17.63 12.36
C ASP A 333 5.15 18.53 11.16
N THR A 334 6.17 19.20 10.60
CA THR A 334 6.01 20.07 9.42
C THR A 334 5.59 19.27 8.19
N GLU A 335 6.10 18.05 8.05
CA GLU A 335 5.85 17.17 6.92
C GLU A 335 4.64 16.26 7.15
N TYR A 336 4.53 15.66 8.34
CA TYR A 336 3.57 14.58 8.61
C TYR A 336 2.45 14.94 9.60
N GLY A 337 2.55 16.08 10.29
CA GLY A 337 1.67 16.41 11.41
C GLY A 337 0.41 17.23 11.07
N ASN A 338 0.22 17.60 9.80
CA ASN A 338 -0.79 18.58 9.39
C ASN A 338 -2.03 17.97 8.71
N THR A 339 -2.25 16.67 8.83
CA THR A 339 -3.37 15.98 8.18
C THR A 339 -4.69 16.32 8.90
N PRO A 340 -5.72 16.80 8.18
CA PRO A 340 -7.03 17.04 8.79
C PRO A 340 -7.59 15.77 9.43
N GLY A 341 -7.99 15.88 10.71
CA GLY A 341 -8.54 14.74 11.44
C GLY A 341 -7.51 13.74 12.00
N TRP A 342 -6.21 13.89 11.69
CA TRP A 342 -5.15 13.06 12.24
C TRP A 342 -3.93 13.91 12.59
N THR A 343 -3.91 14.47 13.78
CA THR A 343 -2.87 15.40 14.25
C THR A 343 -1.71 14.67 14.91
N SER A 344 -0.54 15.34 15.03
CA SER A 344 0.60 14.84 15.81
C SER A 344 0.21 14.41 17.23
N ALA A 345 -0.69 15.15 17.88
CA ALA A 345 -1.17 14.80 19.23
C ALA A 345 -1.97 13.51 19.27
N MET A 346 -2.76 13.22 18.23
CA MET A 346 -3.51 11.96 18.08
C MET A 346 -2.57 10.80 17.81
N PHE A 347 -1.58 11.02 16.93
CA PHE A 347 -0.55 10.02 16.63
C PHE A 347 0.27 9.67 17.89
N ILE A 348 0.76 10.68 18.64
CA ILE A 348 1.47 10.47 19.90
C ILE A 348 0.62 9.63 20.88
N GLU A 349 -0.68 9.92 20.99
CA GLU A 349 -1.59 9.18 21.86
C GLU A 349 -1.72 7.70 21.40
N ALA A 350 -1.88 7.46 20.11
CA ALA A 350 -1.94 6.11 19.56
C ALA A 350 -0.64 5.33 19.85
N VAL A 351 0.52 5.96 19.60
CA VAL A 351 1.83 5.35 19.90
C VAL A 351 1.96 5.04 21.41
N TYR A 352 1.64 6.01 22.26
CA TYR A 352 1.69 5.86 23.72
C TYR A 352 0.84 4.67 24.19
N LYS A 353 -0.40 4.58 23.72
CA LYS A 353 -1.31 3.46 24.03
C LYS A 353 -0.77 2.11 23.54
N SER A 354 -0.27 2.07 22.32
CA SER A 354 0.27 0.84 21.72
C SER A 354 1.50 0.31 22.44
N LEU A 355 2.28 1.19 23.06
CA LEU A 355 3.45 0.85 23.88
C LEU A 355 3.08 0.51 25.35
N GLY A 356 1.78 0.46 25.69
CA GLY A 356 1.30 0.11 27.02
C GLY A 356 1.27 1.26 28.01
N GLY A 357 1.43 2.50 27.54
CA GLY A 357 1.26 3.68 28.36
C GLY A 357 -0.15 3.78 28.95
N GLY A 358 -0.27 4.26 30.19
CA GLY A 358 -1.55 4.38 30.90
C GLY A 358 -2.13 3.07 31.46
N ARG A 359 -1.50 1.94 31.23
CA ARG A 359 -1.88 0.68 31.87
C ARG A 359 -1.45 0.70 33.32
N THR A 360 -2.41 0.63 34.26
CA THR A 360 -2.10 0.39 35.67
C THR A 360 -1.43 -0.99 35.77
N PRO A 361 -0.21 -1.11 36.34
CA PRO A 361 0.42 -2.42 36.50
C PRO A 361 -0.54 -3.34 37.27
N PRO A 362 -0.62 -4.64 36.92
CA PRO A 362 -1.47 -5.58 37.63
C PRO A 362 -1.08 -5.54 39.11
N ARG A 363 -2.06 -5.26 39.98
CA ARG A 363 -1.86 -5.23 41.43
C ARG A 363 -1.15 -6.53 41.84
N PRO A 364 0.01 -6.49 42.50
CA PRO A 364 0.70 -7.71 42.89
C PRO A 364 -0.29 -8.59 43.67
N ALA A 365 -0.38 -9.85 43.26
CA ALA A 365 -1.27 -10.82 43.91
C ALA A 365 -0.97 -10.81 45.41
N ARG A 366 -1.98 -10.48 46.20
CA ARG A 366 -1.87 -10.44 47.66
C ARG A 366 -1.39 -11.82 48.12
N ALA A 367 -0.19 -11.89 48.69
CA ALA A 367 0.35 -13.12 49.21
C ALA A 367 -0.68 -13.78 50.13
N PRO A 368 -0.93 -15.09 50.01
CA PRO A 368 -1.92 -15.76 50.85
C PRO A 368 -1.54 -15.56 52.32
N ALA A 369 -2.51 -15.09 53.11
CA ALA A 369 -2.35 -14.87 54.53
C ALA A 369 -1.89 -16.20 55.17
N ARG A 370 -0.71 -16.19 55.79
CA ARG A 370 -0.24 -17.33 56.60
C ARG A 370 -1.28 -17.59 57.63
N LYS A 371 -1.98 -18.73 57.56
CA LYS A 371 -2.82 -19.24 58.65
C LYS A 371 -1.89 -19.50 59.81
N GLY A 372 -2.01 -18.69 60.84
CA GLY A 372 -1.34 -18.88 62.11
C GLY A 372 -1.74 -20.24 62.67
N GLY A 373 -0.77 -21.10 62.86
CA GLY A 373 -0.97 -22.36 63.60
C GLY A 373 -1.30 -22.05 65.04
N GLN A 374 -2.48 -22.48 65.49
CA GLN A 374 -2.75 -22.61 66.93
C GLN A 374 -2.10 -23.92 67.38
N ARG A 375 -1.35 -23.79 68.45
CA ARG A 375 -0.92 -24.92 69.31
C ARG A 375 -2.03 -25.31 70.23
#